data_07fb420050cab0d4d239dfbb8deea82e
#
_entry.id   07fb420050cab0d4d239dfbb8deea82e
#
_cell.length_a   1.000
_cell.length_b   1.000
_cell.length_c   1.000
_cell.angle_alpha   90.00
_cell.angle_beta   90.00
_cell.angle_gamma   90.00
#
_symmetry.space_group_name_H-M   'P 1'
#
loop_
_entity.id
_entity.type
_entity.pdbx_description
1 polymer ?
#
loop_
_entity_poly.entity_id
_entity_poly.type
_entity_poly.pdbx_seq_one_letter_code
_entity_poly.pdbx_strand_id
1 'polypeptide(L)' 'MDSRFIEVDGAKLRKLRRERALSQQDIERRTGISQATLSDLEQGKRGARTSTLRKLAEVLDVKPRELMKEE' A
#
# COMPACT_ATOMS: atom_id res chain seq x y z
N MET A 1 19.55 -7.17 -4.44
CA MET A 1 18.30 -6.71 -5.04
C MET A 1 17.15 -7.52 -4.47
N ASP A 2 16.18 -6.85 -3.93
CA ASP A 2 15.07 -7.54 -3.29
C ASP A 2 13.97 -7.82 -4.31
N SER A 3 13.83 -9.10 -4.68
CA SER A 3 12.79 -9.54 -5.62
C SER A 3 11.57 -10.09 -4.89
N ARG A 4 11.58 -10.04 -3.56
CA ARG A 4 10.48 -10.59 -2.77
C ARG A 4 9.30 -9.65 -2.72
N PHE A 5 8.12 -10.24 -2.65
CA PHE A 5 6.91 -9.49 -2.35
C PHE A 5 6.62 -9.62 -0.85
N ILE A 6 6.36 -8.49 -0.24
CA ILE A 6 6.02 -8.42 1.18
C ILE A 6 4.51 -8.48 1.30
N GLU A 7 4.02 -9.35 2.17
CA GLU A 7 2.57 -9.42 2.41
C GLU A 7 2.09 -8.13 3.06
N VAL A 8 1.05 -7.56 2.49
CA VAL A 8 0.46 -6.30 2.93
C VAL A 8 -0.85 -6.58 3.63
N ASP A 9 -1.07 -5.92 4.77
CA ASP A 9 -2.36 -5.93 5.41
C ASP A 9 -3.30 -5.01 4.61
N GLY A 10 -3.99 -5.60 3.65
CA GLY A 10 -4.82 -4.85 2.73
C GLY A 10 -5.96 -4.09 3.39
N ALA A 11 -6.57 -4.69 4.41
CA ALA A 11 -7.65 -4.04 5.15
C ALA A 11 -7.14 -2.79 5.86
N LYS A 12 -5.97 -2.88 6.47
CA LYS A 12 -5.37 -1.73 7.15
C LYS A 12 -4.94 -0.66 6.16
N LEU A 13 -4.38 -1.06 5.03
CA LEU A 13 -4.01 -0.13 3.95
C LEU A 13 -5.23 0.67 3.51
N ARG A 14 -6.34 0.00 3.26
CA ARG A 14 -7.58 0.64 2.84
C ARG A 14 -8.11 1.58 3.93
N LYS A 15 -8.09 1.14 5.17
CA LYS A 15 -8.55 1.94 6.32
C LYS A 15 -7.75 3.23 6.44
N LEU A 16 -6.41 3.12 6.40
CA LEU A 16 -5.54 4.29 6.52
C LEU A 16 -5.76 5.26 5.36
N ARG A 17 -5.93 4.74 4.15
CA ARG A 17 -6.21 5.58 2.99
C ARG A 17 -7.50 6.37 3.18
N ARG A 18 -8.56 5.68 3.61
CA ARG A 18 -9.86 6.31 3.82
C ARG A 18 -9.85 7.33 4.95
N GLU A 19 -9.14 7.03 6.02
CA GLU A 19 -9.00 7.95 7.14
C GLU A 19 -8.35 9.27 6.73
N ARG A 20 -7.56 9.25 5.66
CA ARG A 20 -6.90 10.44 5.15
C ARG A 20 -7.65 11.05 3.97
N ALA A 21 -8.86 10.57 3.72
CA ALA A 21 -9.72 11.04 2.63
C ALA A 21 -9.03 10.98 1.26
N LEU A 22 -8.22 9.93 1.04
CA LEU A 22 -7.53 9.72 -0.23
C LEU A 22 -8.24 8.63 -1.02
N SER A 23 -8.53 8.92 -2.30
CA SER A 23 -9.04 7.91 -3.21
C SER A 23 -7.88 7.07 -3.75
N GLN A 24 -8.20 5.92 -4.36
CA GLN A 24 -7.17 5.14 -5.05
C GLN A 24 -6.52 5.96 -6.16
N GLN A 25 -7.30 6.80 -6.83
CA GLN A 25 -6.79 7.69 -7.86
C GLN A 25 -5.81 8.72 -7.30
N ASP A 26 -6.10 9.23 -6.11
CA ASP A 26 -5.17 10.16 -5.43
C ASP A 26 -3.83 9.48 -5.15
N ILE A 27 -3.87 8.24 -4.69
CA ILE A 27 -2.64 7.48 -4.43
C ILE A 27 -1.86 7.30 -5.72
N GLU A 28 -2.52 6.96 -6.81
CA GLU A 28 -1.85 6.80 -8.11
C GLU A 28 -1.15 8.09 -8.53
N ARG A 29 -1.84 9.21 -8.42
CA ARG A 29 -1.25 10.51 -8.79
C ARG A 29 -0.04 10.86 -7.94
N ARG A 30 -0.06 10.52 -6.67
CA ARG A 30 1.01 10.89 -5.75
C ARG A 30 2.19 9.93 -5.75
N THR A 31 1.96 8.67 -6.07
CA THR A 31 2.99 7.63 -5.95
C THR A 31 3.39 6.98 -7.26
N GLY A 32 2.55 7.08 -8.28
CA GLY A 32 2.74 6.35 -9.52
C GLY A 32 2.28 4.90 -9.46
N ILE A 33 1.78 4.46 -8.31
CA ILE A 33 1.24 3.10 -8.16
C ILE A 33 -0.15 3.09 -8.78
N SER A 34 -0.38 2.20 -9.75
CA SER A 34 -1.65 2.16 -10.46
C SER A 34 -2.81 1.78 -9.54
N GLN A 35 -4.00 2.25 -9.89
CA GLN A 35 -5.20 1.89 -9.14
C GLN A 35 -5.43 0.39 -9.11
N ALA A 36 -5.13 -0.29 -10.21
CA ALA A 36 -5.27 -1.75 -10.28
C ALA A 36 -4.36 -2.44 -9.27
N THR A 37 -3.11 -2.01 -9.19
CA THR A 37 -2.15 -2.53 -8.21
C THR A 37 -2.62 -2.26 -6.79
N LEU A 38 -3.04 -1.02 -6.52
CA LEU A 38 -3.51 -0.65 -5.20
C LEU A 38 -4.75 -1.45 -4.80
N SER A 39 -5.69 -1.61 -5.72
CA SER A 39 -6.89 -2.41 -5.47
C SER A 39 -6.54 -3.85 -5.10
N ASP A 40 -5.59 -4.45 -5.84
CA ASP A 40 -5.15 -5.81 -5.55
C ASP A 40 -4.50 -5.91 -4.16
N LEU A 41 -3.70 -4.91 -3.80
CA LEU A 41 -3.08 -4.87 -2.48
C LEU A 41 -4.12 -4.76 -1.37
N GLU A 42 -5.12 -3.91 -1.56
CA GLU A 42 -6.18 -3.72 -0.56
C GLU A 42 -7.05 -4.97 -0.41
N GLN A 43 -7.19 -5.74 -1.47
CA GLN A 43 -7.97 -6.97 -1.46
C GLN A 43 -7.17 -8.20 -1.06
N GLY A 44 -5.88 -8.04 -0.83
CA GLY A 44 -5.02 -9.16 -0.44
C GLY A 44 -4.68 -10.11 -1.58
N LYS A 45 -4.82 -9.65 -2.82
CA LYS A 45 -4.57 -10.50 -4.00
C LYS A 45 -3.10 -10.60 -4.36
N ARG A 46 -2.27 -9.71 -3.85
CA ARG A 46 -0.84 -9.69 -4.13
C ARG A 46 -0.08 -8.99 -3.03
N GLY A 47 1.21 -9.26 -2.94
CA GLY A 47 2.10 -8.50 -2.05
C GLY A 47 2.70 -7.31 -2.76
N ALA A 48 3.50 -6.55 -2.04
CA ALA A 48 4.16 -5.35 -2.55
C ALA A 48 5.67 -5.49 -2.46
N ARG A 49 6.36 -4.90 -3.42
CA ARG A 49 7.81 -4.76 -3.33
C ARG A 49 8.15 -3.70 -2.29
N THR A 50 9.36 -3.76 -1.77
CA THR A 50 9.83 -2.80 -0.75
C THR A 50 9.64 -1.36 -1.21
N SER A 51 9.95 -1.05 -2.46
CA SER A 51 9.80 0.32 -2.98
C SER A 51 8.34 0.76 -3.01
N THR A 52 7.43 -0.14 -3.37
CA THR A 52 6.00 0.15 -3.38
C THR A 52 5.50 0.39 -1.96
N LEU A 53 5.92 -0.47 -1.04
CA LEU A 53 5.53 -0.35 0.37
C LEU A 53 5.99 0.97 0.96
N ARG A 54 7.22 1.39 0.66
CA ARG A 54 7.75 2.68 1.13
C ARG A 54 6.94 3.86 0.62
N LYS A 55 6.58 3.82 -0.67
CA LYS A 55 5.79 4.90 -1.25
C LYS A 55 4.42 5.02 -0.60
N LEU A 56 3.79 3.87 -0.35
CA LEU A 56 2.50 3.86 0.33
C LEU A 56 2.61 4.38 1.75
N ALA A 57 3.62 3.93 2.49
CA ALA A 57 3.84 4.38 3.86
C ALA A 57 4.08 5.88 3.91
N GLU A 58 4.87 6.39 2.97
CA GLU A 58 5.17 7.81 2.91
C GLU A 58 3.92 8.64 2.63
N VAL A 59 3.12 8.25 1.64
CA VAL A 59 1.91 9.01 1.29
C VAL A 59 0.86 8.95 2.40
N LEU A 60 0.85 7.87 3.18
CA LEU A 60 -0.08 7.69 4.29
C LEU A 60 0.49 8.21 5.61
N ASP A 61 1.73 8.65 5.61
CA ASP A 61 2.41 9.17 6.80
C ASP A 61 2.43 8.14 7.95
N VAL A 62 2.79 6.92 7.60
CA VAL A 62 2.96 5.83 8.57
C VAL A 62 4.27 5.12 8.29
N LYS A 63 4.70 4.27 9.22
CA LYS A 63 5.88 3.45 9.01
C LYS A 63 5.52 2.26 8.11
N PRO A 64 6.45 1.82 7.23
CA PRO A 64 6.16 0.67 6.36
C PRO A 64 5.65 -0.56 7.10
N ARG A 65 6.17 -0.83 8.29
CA ARG A 65 5.75 -1.99 9.07
C ARG A 65 4.27 -1.96 9.45
N GLU A 66 3.67 -0.77 9.49
CA GLU A 66 2.25 -0.65 9.82
C GLU A 66 1.37 -1.17 8.69
N LEU A 67 1.91 -1.29 7.49
CA LEU A 67 1.20 -1.85 6.34
C LEU A 67 1.52 -3.31 6.12
N MET A 68 2.47 -3.86 6.86
CA MET A 68 2.87 -5.25 6.70
C MET A 68 1.95 -6.16 7.49
N LYS A 69 1.61 -7.29 6.90
CA LYS A 69 0.75 -8.26 7.56
C LYS A 69 1.52 -8.92 8.70
N GLU A 70 0.92 -8.96 9.87
CA GLU A 70 1.50 -9.63 11.02
C GLU A 70 1.24 -11.13 10.95
N GLU A 71 2.22 -11.90 11.41
CA GLU A 71 2.07 -13.35 11.51
C GLU A 71 1.37 -13.75 12.80
#